data_4662600c21eb6e85a37ab7279c5ba2e7
#
_entry.id   4662600c21eb6e85a37ab7279c5ba2e7
#
_cell.length_a   1.000
_cell.length_b   1.000
_cell.length_c   1.000
_cell.angle_alpha   90.00
_cell.angle_beta   90.00
_cell.angle_gamma   90.00
#
_symmetry.space_group_name_H-M   'P 1'
#
loop_
_entity.id
_entity.type
_entity.pdbx_description
1 polymer ?
#
loop_
_entity_poly.entity_id
_entity_poly.type
_entity_poly.pdbx_seq_one_letter_code
_entity_poly.pdbx_strand_id
1 'polypeptide(L)'
;MYYPVSSILIEFLVLAIVEKQDSYGYEISQTIKIVADIKESTLYPILKKLEKAGYVTTYTQEFQGRKRKYYTITPAGREHIPFLQAEWNTYKDHIDGIIEGSLRK
;
A
#
# COMPACT_ATOMS: atom_id res chain seq x y z
N MET A 1 -12.46 15.21 2.94
CA MET A 1 -12.54 14.82 1.51
C MET A 1 -11.27 14.12 1.09
N TYR A 2 -11.40 13.07 0.28
CA TYR A 2 -10.27 12.31 -0.25
C TYR A 2 -10.22 12.42 -1.75
N TYR A 3 -9.02 12.58 -2.28
CA TYR A 3 -8.82 12.40 -3.72
C TYR A 3 -8.90 10.91 -4.06
N PRO A 4 -9.46 10.57 -5.22
CA PRO A 4 -9.40 9.18 -5.67
C PRO A 4 -7.95 8.73 -5.83
N VAL A 5 -7.67 7.49 -5.42
CA VAL A 5 -6.32 6.93 -5.52
C VAL A 5 -6.35 5.68 -6.36
N SER A 6 -5.29 5.45 -7.13
CA SER A 6 -5.17 4.27 -7.97
C SER A 6 -4.81 3.05 -7.13
N SER A 7 -5.08 1.86 -7.69
CA SER A 7 -4.72 0.63 -7.01
C SER A 7 -3.21 0.49 -6.83
N ILE A 8 -2.40 1.03 -7.75
CA ILE A 8 -0.95 0.96 -7.61
C ILE A 8 -0.47 1.79 -6.42
N LEU A 9 -1.11 2.92 -6.13
CA LEU A 9 -0.77 3.69 -4.94
C LEU A 9 -1.14 2.91 -3.68
N ILE A 10 -2.27 2.22 -3.68
CA ILE A 10 -2.66 1.39 -2.55
C ILE A 10 -1.64 0.26 -2.34
N GLU A 11 -1.18 -0.38 -3.42
CA GLU A 11 -0.13 -1.41 -3.33
C GLU A 11 1.13 -0.85 -2.67
N PHE A 12 1.55 0.34 -3.09
CA PHE A 12 2.72 1.00 -2.51
C PHE A 12 2.51 1.27 -1.03
N LEU A 13 1.34 1.80 -0.65
CA LEU A 13 1.05 2.09 0.75
C LEU A 13 1.06 0.83 1.61
N VAL A 14 0.49 -0.27 1.11
CA VAL A 14 0.53 -1.55 1.82
C VAL A 14 1.97 -1.99 2.07
N LEU A 15 2.80 -1.97 1.02
CA LEU A 15 4.20 -2.40 1.16
C LEU A 15 4.96 -1.49 2.12
N ALA A 16 4.72 -0.19 2.07
CA ALA A 16 5.37 0.76 2.98
C ALA A 16 4.97 0.49 4.44
N ILE A 17 3.71 0.15 4.66
CA ILE A 17 3.22 -0.16 6.01
C ILE A 17 3.91 -1.41 6.56
N VAL A 18 3.90 -2.51 5.77
CA VAL A 18 4.47 -3.77 6.25
C VAL A 18 5.99 -3.78 6.25
N GLU A 19 6.62 -2.85 5.53
CA GLU A 19 8.07 -2.69 5.61
C GLU A 19 8.51 -2.26 7.00
N LYS A 20 7.71 -1.45 7.67
CA LYS A 20 8.03 -0.94 9.01
C LYS A 20 7.81 -2.00 10.07
N GLN A 21 6.73 -2.75 9.97
CA GLN A 21 6.44 -3.89 10.84
C GLN A 21 5.29 -4.69 10.26
N ASP A 22 5.24 -5.96 10.64
CA ASP A 22 4.16 -6.84 10.22
C ASP A 22 2.82 -6.25 10.67
N SER A 23 1.79 -6.45 9.85
CA SER A 23 0.48 -5.88 10.12
C SER A 23 -0.62 -6.80 9.60
N TYR A 24 -1.83 -6.59 10.06
CA TYR A 24 -2.97 -7.39 9.62
C TYR A 24 -3.98 -6.50 8.91
N GLY A 25 -4.90 -7.15 8.17
CA GLY A 25 -5.78 -6.44 7.23
C GLY A 25 -6.51 -5.24 7.82
N TYR A 26 -7.10 -5.39 9.01
CA TYR A 26 -7.83 -4.29 9.64
C TYR A 26 -6.91 -3.10 9.94
N GLU A 27 -5.73 -3.37 10.52
CA GLU A 27 -4.77 -2.32 10.85
C GLU A 27 -4.28 -1.61 9.59
N ILE A 28 -3.99 -2.39 8.54
CA ILE A 28 -3.58 -1.83 7.25
C ILE A 28 -4.68 -0.92 6.70
N SER A 29 -5.93 -1.38 6.74
CA SER A 29 -7.05 -0.59 6.22
C SER A 29 -7.23 0.71 7.01
N GLN A 30 -7.09 0.67 8.32
CA GLN A 30 -7.24 1.87 9.15
C GLN A 30 -6.15 2.90 8.84
N THR A 31 -4.93 2.44 8.58
CA THR A 31 -3.83 3.33 8.21
C THR A 31 -4.08 3.98 6.85
N ILE A 32 -4.49 3.18 5.87
CA ILE A 32 -4.76 3.70 4.52
C ILE A 32 -5.93 4.67 4.53
N LYS A 33 -6.92 4.45 5.40
CA LYS A 33 -8.07 5.34 5.51
C LYS A 33 -7.73 6.77 5.94
N ILE A 34 -6.52 6.99 6.43
CA ILE A 34 -6.05 8.35 6.71
C ILE A 34 -6.00 9.19 5.42
N VAL A 35 -5.68 8.57 4.29
CA VAL A 35 -5.49 9.28 3.02
C VAL A 35 -6.44 8.85 1.91
N ALA A 36 -7.20 7.78 2.08
CA ALA A 36 -8.04 7.24 1.02
C ALA A 36 -9.32 6.66 1.59
N ASP A 37 -10.43 6.88 0.87
CA ASP A 37 -11.71 6.27 1.22
C ASP A 37 -11.75 4.87 0.60
N ILE A 38 -11.10 3.92 1.26
CA ILE A 38 -10.97 2.56 0.76
C ILE A 38 -11.85 1.61 1.56
N LYS A 39 -12.51 0.71 0.84
CA LYS A 39 -13.32 -0.36 1.43
C LYS A 39 -12.50 -1.63 1.51
N GLU A 40 -12.83 -2.49 2.47
CA GLU A 40 -12.17 -3.77 2.61
C GLU A 40 -12.34 -4.63 1.36
N SER A 41 -13.49 -4.53 0.68
CA SER A 41 -13.71 -5.25 -0.58
C SER A 41 -12.74 -4.81 -1.68
N THR A 42 -12.16 -3.62 -1.59
CA THR A 42 -11.13 -3.16 -2.51
C THR A 42 -9.73 -3.55 -2.02
N LEU A 43 -9.50 -3.48 -0.72
CA LEU A 43 -8.18 -3.75 -0.14
C LEU A 43 -7.80 -5.22 -0.21
N TYR A 44 -8.70 -6.13 0.15
CA TYR A 44 -8.33 -7.55 0.24
C TYR A 44 -7.87 -8.15 -1.09
N PRO A 45 -8.47 -7.84 -2.25
CA PRO A 45 -7.91 -8.30 -3.51
C PRO A 45 -6.49 -7.78 -3.78
N ILE A 46 -6.18 -6.58 -3.33
CA ILE A 46 -4.84 -6.01 -3.48
C ILE A 46 -3.84 -6.76 -2.60
N LEU A 47 -4.21 -7.06 -1.36
CA LEU A 47 -3.37 -7.86 -0.47
C LEU A 47 -3.09 -9.23 -1.08
N LYS A 48 -4.12 -9.85 -1.65
CA LYS A 48 -3.98 -11.17 -2.30
C LYS A 48 -3.06 -11.09 -3.51
N LYS A 49 -3.17 -10.02 -4.30
CA LYS A 49 -2.31 -9.80 -5.45
C LYS A 49 -0.85 -9.68 -5.04
N LEU A 50 -0.57 -8.92 -3.97
CA LEU A 50 0.79 -8.75 -3.46
C LEU A 50 1.36 -10.06 -2.93
N GLU A 51 0.53 -10.87 -2.29
CA GLU A 51 0.92 -12.19 -1.82
C GLU A 51 1.28 -13.10 -3.00
N LYS A 52 0.45 -13.13 -4.03
CA LYS A 52 0.70 -13.93 -5.23
C LYS A 52 1.96 -13.49 -5.97
N ALA A 53 2.24 -12.20 -5.96
CA ALA A 53 3.44 -11.65 -6.59
C ALA A 53 4.71 -11.95 -5.80
N GLY A 54 4.58 -12.45 -4.58
CA GLY A 54 5.72 -12.76 -3.74
C GLY A 54 6.30 -11.57 -2.99
N TYR A 55 5.57 -10.47 -2.93
CA TYR A 55 6.04 -9.27 -2.22
C TYR A 55 5.74 -9.32 -0.74
N VAL A 56 4.74 -10.10 -0.34
CA VAL A 56 4.42 -10.34 1.07
C VAL A 56 4.13 -11.82 1.26
N THR A 57 4.36 -12.30 2.49
CA THR A 57 3.90 -13.61 2.92
C THR A 57 2.99 -13.41 4.12
N THR A 58 2.30 -14.46 4.52
CA THR A 58 1.34 -14.37 5.61
C THR A 58 1.61 -15.43 6.66
N TYR A 59 1.21 -15.14 7.88
CA TYR A 59 1.19 -16.11 8.95
C TYR A 59 0.01 -15.77 9.85
N THR A 60 -0.43 -16.75 10.63
CA THR A 60 -1.54 -16.58 11.56
C THR A 60 -1.00 -16.51 12.98
N GLN A 61 -1.49 -15.57 13.74
CA GLN A 61 -1.13 -15.43 15.14
C GLN A 61 -2.38 -15.24 15.96
N GLU A 62 -2.42 -15.86 17.14
CA GLU A 62 -3.55 -15.70 18.03
C GLU A 62 -3.39 -14.46 18.88
N PHE A 63 -4.47 -13.70 19.00
CA PHE A 63 -4.53 -12.49 19.83
C PHE A 63 -5.87 -12.46 20.52
N GLN A 64 -5.86 -12.50 21.86
CA GLN A 64 -7.07 -12.49 22.70
C GLN A 64 -8.10 -13.54 22.26
N GLY A 65 -7.63 -14.75 22.00
CA GLY A 65 -8.48 -15.87 21.62
C GLY A 65 -8.93 -15.86 20.17
N ARG A 66 -8.51 -14.91 19.37
CA ARG A 66 -8.83 -14.82 17.95
C ARG A 66 -7.58 -14.99 17.10
N LYS A 67 -7.74 -15.65 15.95
CA LYS A 67 -6.66 -15.80 15.01
C LYS A 67 -6.65 -14.59 14.08
N ARG A 68 -5.46 -14.00 13.90
CA ARG A 68 -5.25 -12.90 12.98
C ARG A 68 -4.27 -13.33 11.91
N LYS A 69 -4.58 -12.99 10.66
CA LYS A 69 -3.67 -13.20 9.54
C LYS A 69 -2.79 -11.96 9.40
N TYR A 70 -1.49 -12.15 9.61
CA TYR A 70 -0.51 -11.09 9.50
C TYR A 70 0.19 -11.15 8.16
N TYR A 71 0.58 -10.00 7.65
CA TYR A 71 1.34 -9.84 6.43
C TYR A 71 2.73 -9.37 6.79
N THR A 72 3.74 -9.99 6.20
CA THR A 72 5.14 -9.61 6.39
C THR A 72 5.79 -9.41 5.04
N ILE A 73 6.67 -8.42 4.95
CA ILE A 73 7.31 -8.12 3.69
C ILE A 73 8.40 -9.15 3.37
N THR A 74 8.55 -9.47 2.09
CA THR A 74 9.62 -10.36 1.61
C THR A 74 10.80 -9.53 1.12
N PRO A 75 11.98 -10.16 0.89
CA PRO A 75 13.08 -9.45 0.24
C PRO A 75 12.67 -8.84 -1.11
N ALA A 76 11.87 -9.59 -1.91
CA ALA A 76 11.38 -9.07 -3.18
C ALA A 76 10.48 -7.84 -2.98
N GLY A 77 9.65 -7.86 -1.92
CA GLY A 77 8.81 -6.71 -1.60
C GLY A 77 9.66 -5.48 -1.23
N ARG A 78 10.70 -5.68 -0.44
CA ARG A 78 11.61 -4.59 -0.08
C ARG A 78 12.30 -4.00 -1.30
N GLU A 79 12.71 -4.83 -2.23
CA GLU A 79 13.34 -4.39 -3.47
C GLU A 79 12.39 -3.64 -4.39
N HIS A 80 11.10 -3.95 -4.30
CA HIS A 80 10.09 -3.32 -5.13
C HIS A 80 9.72 -1.91 -4.65
N ILE A 81 9.92 -1.60 -3.38
CA ILE A 81 9.56 -0.30 -2.79
C ILE A 81 10.28 0.87 -3.49
N PRO A 82 11.62 0.83 -3.71
CA PRO A 82 12.28 1.94 -4.39
C PRO A 82 11.72 2.23 -5.78
N PHE A 83 11.30 1.19 -6.51
CA PHE A 83 10.67 1.37 -7.81
C PHE A 83 9.35 2.13 -7.66
N LEU A 84 8.50 1.71 -6.73
CA LEU A 84 7.21 2.37 -6.49
C LEU A 84 7.41 3.80 -5.97
N GLN A 85 8.42 4.01 -5.13
CA GLN A 85 8.75 5.34 -4.63
C GLN A 85 9.14 6.28 -5.76
N ALA A 86 9.96 5.81 -6.70
CA ALA A 86 10.37 6.60 -7.84
C ALA A 86 9.18 6.95 -8.74
N GLU A 87 8.29 5.97 -8.98
CA GLU A 87 7.07 6.20 -9.74
C GLU A 87 6.17 7.24 -9.08
N TRP A 88 6.02 7.14 -7.76
CA TRP A 88 5.22 8.10 -7.00
C TRP A 88 5.81 9.51 -7.10
N ASN A 89 7.13 9.64 -6.94
CA ASN A 89 7.78 10.95 -7.01
C ASN A 89 7.60 11.58 -8.39
N THR A 90 7.75 10.80 -9.45
CA THR A 90 7.56 11.30 -10.82
C THR A 90 6.13 11.79 -11.03
N TYR A 91 5.16 10.98 -10.61
CA TYR A 91 3.75 11.33 -10.76
C TYR A 91 3.41 12.58 -9.96
N LYS A 92 3.85 12.63 -8.71
CA LYS A 92 3.62 13.78 -7.82
C LYS A 92 4.23 15.05 -8.39
N ASP A 93 5.46 14.96 -8.88
CA ASP A 93 6.17 16.12 -9.42
C ASP A 93 5.50 16.64 -10.70
N HIS A 94 5.00 15.75 -11.54
CA HIS A 94 4.23 16.14 -12.73
C HIS A 94 2.94 16.86 -12.35
N ILE A 95 2.23 16.35 -11.37
CA ILE A 95 1.01 17.00 -10.90
C ILE A 95 1.32 18.38 -10.34
N ASP A 96 2.33 18.48 -9.49
CA ASP A 96 2.74 19.75 -8.91
C ASP A 96 3.17 20.75 -10.00
N GLY A 97 3.90 20.27 -11.01
CA GLY A 97 4.34 21.10 -12.11
C GLY A 97 3.19 21.66 -12.93
N ILE A 98 2.15 20.85 -13.16
CA ILE A 98 0.96 21.34 -13.88
C ILE A 98 0.23 22.38 -13.04
N ILE A 99 0.07 22.12 -11.75
CA ILE A 99 -0.63 23.06 -10.85
C ILE A 99 0.12 24.39 -10.78
N GLU A 100 1.45 24.34 -10.71
CA GLU A 100 2.28 25.54 -10.64
C GLU A 100 2.42 26.25 -11.98
N GLY A 101 2.03 25.59 -13.06
CA GLY A 101 2.15 26.18 -14.40
C GLY A 101 3.52 26.03 -15.03
N SER A 102 4.42 25.23 -14.42
CA SER A 102 5.76 25.00 -14.96
C SER A 102 5.80 23.85 -15.97
N LEU A 103 4.76 23.01 -16.01
CA LEU A 103 4.61 21.94 -16.99
C LEU A 103 3.34 22.17 -17.79
N ARG A 104 3.49 22.36 -19.08
CA ARG A 104 2.39 22.57 -20.00
C ARG A 104 2.63 21.85 -21.30
N LYS A 105 1.56 21.53 -21.93
CA LYS A 105 1.57 21.01 -23.28
C LYS A 105 1.22 22.08 -24.27
#